data_2ae2a9b9d0112b02836fa8ee05ae4dd0
#
_entry.id   2ae2a9b9d0112b02836fa8ee05ae4dd0
#
_cell.length_a   1.000
_cell.length_b   1.000
_cell.length_c   1.000
_cell.angle_alpha   90.00
_cell.angle_beta   90.00
_cell.angle_gamma   90.00
#
_symmetry.space_group_name_H-M   'P 1'
#
loop_
_entity.id
_entity.type
_entity.pdbx_description
1 polymer ?
#
loop_
_entity_poly.entity_id
_entity_poly.type
_entity_poly.pdbx_seq_one_letter_code
_entity_poly.pdbx_strand_id
1 'polypeptide(L)'
;MRGRSGKTLPVFTTFWKKVVARALTSLPVPGSCALPLGELALSLPPRARRSGIVTAFDLNLRTYEEMKGQNIPAVMICLFHISATLWEQEEVRGLFSKDCILPCRFPPGHDEVIHWSKENKNVHSYYQQKDQLGEQDPLYRLRTHLFHENIPSGNASLKLSNLTMTDEGSYTCYVGTAQHRTEVEVQLHVKAPSSYALEYQKTNTERRLKCYAFLTYPAPTISWVQGSISIRETDREETRNGVLSSLRSDKDIINVTDTYYCHIHLDHEVWAAEWKMQDHLSKVEGESTIIPCEYGLDTASTDAFSVVWTLHRNTVTSVLASFNGTSHSHQPRVQVNESDFSLRLDHLTAGDSGEYLCNISTPLYTKLAVTTLHVENSGNTGKIVLGVLGAVAIAVAIAVVLCYLKILTCMLLVKQL
;
A
#
# COMPACT_ATOMS: atom_id res chain seq x y z
N MET A 1 6.87 9.01 62.60
CA MET A 1 7.12 7.59 62.91
C MET A 1 6.91 6.76 61.64
N ARG A 2 7.85 5.89 61.36
CA ARG A 2 8.17 5.28 60.05
C ARG A 2 7.05 4.37 59.53
N GLY A 3 6.60 4.62 58.26
CA GLY A 3 5.75 3.72 57.49
C GLY A 3 6.53 2.55 56.90
N ARG A 4 5.98 1.33 57.01
CA ARG A 4 6.53 0.13 56.39
C ARG A 4 6.12 0.04 54.94
N SER A 5 7.12 0.03 54.07
CA SER A 5 7.00 -0.27 52.64
C SER A 5 6.65 -1.77 52.45
N GLY A 6 5.51 -2.08 51.90
CA GLY A 6 5.13 -3.43 51.45
C GLY A 6 5.80 -3.77 50.13
N LYS A 7 6.75 -4.67 50.13
CA LYS A 7 7.34 -5.28 48.93
C LYS A 7 6.30 -6.23 48.28
N THR A 8 5.71 -5.87 47.15
CA THR A 8 4.92 -6.76 46.30
C THR A 8 5.85 -7.70 45.53
N LEU A 9 5.56 -8.98 45.59
CA LEU A 9 6.33 -10.08 45.01
C LEU A 9 6.41 -9.97 43.44
N PRO A 10 7.60 -9.95 42.87
CA PRO A 10 7.80 -9.94 41.43
C PRO A 10 7.48 -11.29 40.73
N VAL A 11 7.22 -12.33 41.48
CA VAL A 11 7.04 -13.72 40.98
C VAL A 11 5.67 -13.91 40.32
N PHE A 12 4.61 -13.23 40.80
CA PHE A 12 3.26 -13.39 40.29
C PHE A 12 3.07 -12.80 38.87
N THR A 13 3.65 -11.64 38.59
CA THR A 13 3.56 -11.00 37.29
C THR A 13 4.32 -11.75 36.18
N THR A 14 5.39 -12.45 36.53
CA THR A 14 6.20 -13.22 35.57
C THR A 14 5.53 -14.58 35.22
N PHE A 15 4.83 -15.18 36.17
CA PHE A 15 4.09 -16.43 35.97
C PHE A 15 2.91 -16.23 35.01
N TRP A 16 2.12 -15.20 35.23
CA TRP A 16 0.96 -14.89 34.37
C TRP A 16 1.34 -14.43 32.98
N LYS A 17 2.43 -13.67 32.81
CA LYS A 17 3.00 -13.35 31.50
C LYS A 17 3.37 -14.61 30.69
N LYS A 18 3.86 -15.65 31.33
CA LYS A 18 4.17 -16.93 30.69
C LYS A 18 2.93 -17.78 30.41
N VAL A 19 1.89 -17.72 31.22
CA VAL A 19 0.63 -18.47 31.01
C VAL A 19 -0.17 -17.85 29.87
N VAL A 20 -0.32 -16.54 29.84
CA VAL A 20 -1.00 -15.81 28.76
C VAL A 20 -0.25 -15.97 27.43
N ALA A 21 1.10 -15.89 27.42
CA ALA A 21 1.88 -16.14 26.22
C ALA A 21 1.78 -17.58 25.69
N ARG A 22 1.54 -18.59 26.56
CA ARG A 22 1.31 -19.98 26.15
C ARG A 22 -0.11 -20.26 25.67
N ALA A 23 -1.11 -19.56 26.21
CA ALA A 23 -2.50 -19.68 25.76
C ALA A 23 -2.70 -19.09 24.35
N LEU A 24 -1.93 -18.03 23.99
CA LEU A 24 -2.02 -17.40 22.68
C LEU A 24 -1.30 -18.15 21.55
N THR A 25 -0.46 -19.16 21.87
CA THR A 25 0.30 -19.93 20.87
C THR A 25 -0.31 -21.30 20.53
N SER A 26 -1.42 -21.70 21.15
CA SER A 26 -1.95 -23.08 21.07
C SER A 26 -3.37 -23.22 20.49
N LEU A 27 -3.96 -22.16 19.90
CA LEU A 27 -5.28 -22.26 19.28
C LEU A 27 -5.17 -22.39 17.74
N PRO A 28 -5.70 -23.48 17.15
CA PRO A 28 -5.82 -23.59 15.68
C PRO A 28 -6.91 -22.65 15.18
N VAL A 29 -6.62 -21.87 14.14
CA VAL A 29 -7.57 -20.97 13.48
C VAL A 29 -8.38 -21.76 12.46
N PRO A 30 -9.73 -21.85 12.57
CA PRO A 30 -10.57 -22.45 11.54
C PRO A 30 -10.94 -21.40 10.48
N GLY A 31 -10.99 -21.87 9.24
CA GLY A 31 -11.22 -21.15 7.99
C GLY A 31 -12.28 -20.06 8.04
N SER A 32 -11.83 -18.86 7.81
CA SER A 32 -12.63 -17.65 7.66
C SER A 32 -12.70 -17.23 6.19
N CYS A 33 -13.65 -16.36 5.84
CA CYS A 33 -13.65 -15.63 4.55
C CYS A 33 -12.42 -14.75 4.36
N ALA A 34 -11.55 -14.67 5.34
CA ALA A 34 -10.34 -13.90 5.30
C ALA A 34 -9.31 -14.55 4.37
N LEU A 35 -8.63 -13.76 3.61
CA LEU A 35 -7.26 -14.05 3.20
C LEU A 35 -6.52 -14.57 4.44
N PRO A 36 -5.74 -15.64 4.36
CA PRO A 36 -5.17 -16.29 5.54
C PRO A 36 -4.44 -15.26 6.41
N LEU A 37 -4.91 -15.09 7.64
CA LEU A 37 -4.35 -14.17 8.64
C LEU A 37 -2.86 -14.42 8.91
N GLY A 38 -2.30 -15.53 8.46
CA GLY A 38 -0.88 -15.84 8.50
C GLY A 38 -0.03 -14.84 7.71
N GLU A 39 -0.46 -14.42 6.53
CA GLU A 39 0.28 -13.47 5.70
C GLU A 39 0.07 -12.01 6.13
N LEU A 40 -1.15 -11.65 6.58
CA LEU A 40 -1.42 -10.29 7.09
C LEU A 40 -0.86 -10.03 8.49
N ALA A 41 -0.76 -11.07 9.34
CA ALA A 41 -0.21 -10.93 10.68
C ALA A 41 1.32 -10.75 10.70
N LEU A 42 2.02 -11.16 9.63
CA LEU A 42 3.47 -10.94 9.47
C LEU A 42 3.79 -9.57 8.87
N SER A 43 2.84 -8.92 8.17
CA SER A 43 3.05 -7.63 7.49
C SER A 43 2.81 -6.38 8.35
N LEU A 44 2.33 -6.52 9.58
CA LEU A 44 2.18 -5.39 10.49
C LEU A 44 3.47 -5.14 11.27
N PRO A 45 3.95 -3.89 11.36
CA PRO A 45 5.14 -3.56 12.14
C PRO A 45 4.91 -3.91 13.63
N PRO A 46 5.96 -4.29 14.38
CA PRO A 46 5.83 -4.76 15.77
C PRO A 46 5.15 -3.75 16.73
N ARG A 47 5.02 -2.49 16.34
CA ARG A 47 4.29 -1.44 17.07
C ARG A 47 2.76 -1.52 16.89
N ALA A 48 2.24 -1.92 15.73
CA ALA A 48 0.80 -1.99 15.47
C ALA A 48 0.14 -3.21 16.16
N ARG A 49 0.89 -4.30 16.37
CA ARG A 49 0.42 -5.46 17.15
C ARG A 49 0.17 -5.16 18.64
N ARG A 50 0.70 -4.03 19.15
CA ARG A 50 0.55 -3.67 20.57
C ARG A 50 -0.64 -2.77 20.88
N SER A 51 -1.27 -2.09 19.89
CA SER A 51 -2.24 -1.03 20.22
C SER A 51 -3.57 -1.58 20.77
N GLY A 52 -4.14 -2.65 20.22
CA GLY A 52 -5.40 -3.21 20.73
C GLY A 52 -5.24 -3.97 22.06
N ILE A 53 -4.16 -4.74 22.18
CA ILE A 53 -3.88 -5.51 23.40
C ILE A 53 -3.34 -4.60 24.52
N VAL A 54 -2.59 -3.55 24.17
CA VAL A 54 -2.03 -2.57 25.13
C VAL A 54 -3.11 -1.66 25.70
N THR A 55 -4.10 -1.25 24.91
CA THR A 55 -5.21 -0.40 25.42
C THR A 55 -6.13 -1.19 26.36
N ALA A 56 -6.44 -2.46 26.08
CA ALA A 56 -7.20 -3.31 26.99
C ALA A 56 -6.37 -3.65 28.27
N PHE A 57 -5.06 -3.81 28.13
CA PHE A 57 -4.20 -4.10 29.28
C PHE A 57 -3.94 -2.85 30.13
N ASP A 58 -3.80 -1.66 29.53
CA ASP A 58 -3.67 -0.39 30.27
C ASP A 58 -4.98 0.05 30.93
N LEU A 59 -6.14 -0.20 30.32
CA LEU A 59 -7.43 0.00 30.99
C LEU A 59 -7.59 -0.94 32.18
N ASN A 60 -7.21 -2.21 32.03
CA ASN A 60 -7.29 -3.19 33.11
C ASN A 60 -6.30 -2.90 34.25
N LEU A 61 -5.12 -2.33 33.96
CA LEU A 61 -4.17 -1.90 34.97
C LEU A 61 -4.65 -0.65 35.72
N ARG A 62 -5.30 0.31 35.06
CA ARG A 62 -5.88 1.50 35.69
C ARG A 62 -7.05 1.12 36.58
N THR A 63 -7.97 0.26 36.14
CA THR A 63 -9.07 -0.24 36.98
C THR A 63 -8.56 -1.13 38.15
N TYR A 64 -7.47 -1.85 37.98
CA TYR A 64 -6.82 -2.59 39.06
C TYR A 64 -6.22 -1.68 40.13
N GLU A 65 -5.55 -0.59 39.77
CA GLU A 65 -5.01 0.39 40.72
C GLU A 65 -6.13 1.16 41.46
N GLU A 66 -7.22 1.48 40.80
CA GLU A 66 -8.40 2.11 41.41
C GLU A 66 -9.15 1.17 42.40
N MET A 67 -9.28 -0.13 42.06
CA MET A 67 -9.93 -1.13 42.91
C MET A 67 -9.09 -1.58 44.11
N LYS A 68 -7.77 -1.40 44.08
CA LYS A 68 -6.86 -1.75 45.16
C LYS A 68 -7.10 -0.96 46.47
N GLY A 69 -7.77 0.18 46.37
CA GLY A 69 -8.19 1.01 47.51
C GLY A 69 -9.50 0.58 48.20
N GLN A 70 -10.26 -0.38 47.63
CA GLN A 70 -11.60 -0.71 48.10
C GLN A 70 -11.76 -2.08 48.81
N ASN A 71 -10.69 -2.72 49.26
CA ASN A 71 -10.71 -4.00 49.99
C ASN A 71 -11.54 -5.13 49.32
N ILE A 72 -11.59 -5.18 47.98
CA ILE A 72 -12.28 -6.20 47.21
C ILE A 72 -11.44 -7.51 47.25
N PRO A 73 -12.01 -8.68 47.58
CA PRO A 73 -11.26 -9.94 47.60
C PRO A 73 -10.65 -10.25 46.24
N ALA A 74 -9.41 -10.70 46.18
CA ALA A 74 -8.67 -11.03 44.96
C ALA A 74 -9.44 -12.00 44.03
N VAL A 75 -10.31 -12.85 44.58
CA VAL A 75 -11.21 -13.76 43.84
C VAL A 75 -12.20 -12.99 42.96
N MET A 76 -12.76 -11.86 43.42
CA MET A 76 -13.69 -11.05 42.64
C MET A 76 -12.98 -10.35 41.48
N ILE A 77 -11.74 -9.93 41.67
CA ILE A 77 -10.92 -9.34 40.63
C ILE A 77 -10.58 -10.40 39.54
N CYS A 78 -10.24 -11.61 39.95
CA CYS A 78 -10.03 -12.72 39.01
C CYS A 78 -11.31 -13.09 38.24
N LEU A 79 -12.48 -13.10 38.88
CA LEU A 79 -13.76 -13.38 38.23
C LEU A 79 -14.14 -12.27 37.24
N PHE A 80 -13.83 -11.02 37.55
CA PHE A 80 -14.05 -9.90 36.64
C PHE A 80 -13.14 -9.99 35.41
N HIS A 81 -11.88 -10.40 35.56
CA HIS A 81 -10.96 -10.63 34.45
C HIS A 81 -11.36 -11.86 33.61
N ILE A 82 -11.88 -12.92 34.23
CA ILE A 82 -12.36 -14.09 33.50
C ILE A 82 -13.64 -13.75 32.70
N SER A 83 -14.56 -12.96 33.25
CA SER A 83 -15.77 -12.53 32.54
C SER A 83 -15.48 -11.56 31.38
N ALA A 84 -14.48 -10.70 31.51
CA ALA A 84 -14.06 -9.78 30.44
C ALA A 84 -13.35 -10.48 29.26
N THR A 85 -12.79 -11.68 29.48
CA THR A 85 -12.14 -12.47 28.43
C THR A 85 -13.09 -13.44 27.69
N LEU A 86 -14.34 -13.57 28.15
CA LEU A 86 -15.33 -14.49 27.55
C LEU A 86 -16.22 -13.87 26.46
N TRP A 87 -16.04 -12.60 26.13
CA TRP A 87 -16.74 -11.94 25.03
C TRP A 87 -15.75 -11.55 23.93
N GLU A 88 -15.15 -12.55 23.31
CA GLU A 88 -14.41 -12.35 22.07
C GLU A 88 -15.45 -12.39 20.93
N GLN A 89 -15.87 -11.21 20.49
CA GLN A 89 -16.70 -11.04 19.31
C GLN A 89 -15.90 -11.53 18.10
N GLU A 90 -16.43 -12.47 17.33
CA GLU A 90 -15.75 -13.05 16.18
C GLU A 90 -15.81 -12.06 14.99
N GLU A 91 -14.67 -11.52 14.58
CA GLU A 91 -14.58 -10.61 13.44
C GLU A 91 -14.31 -11.37 12.14
N VAL A 92 -15.13 -11.13 11.15
CA VAL A 92 -15.03 -11.71 9.81
C VAL A 92 -14.91 -10.60 8.77
N ARG A 93 -13.97 -10.75 7.83
CA ARG A 93 -13.74 -9.78 6.75
C ARG A 93 -14.04 -10.42 5.40
N GLY A 94 -15.07 -9.92 4.73
CA GLY A 94 -15.46 -10.32 3.39
C GLY A 94 -15.10 -9.28 2.34
N LEU A 95 -15.04 -9.70 1.08
CA LEU A 95 -14.84 -8.81 -0.07
C LEU A 95 -16.16 -8.60 -0.79
N PHE A 96 -16.45 -7.38 -1.21
CA PHE A 96 -17.60 -7.03 -2.04
C PHE A 96 -17.71 -7.98 -3.24
N SER A 97 -18.92 -8.43 -3.54
CA SER A 97 -19.23 -9.35 -4.65
C SER A 97 -18.63 -10.76 -4.52
N LYS A 98 -18.03 -11.12 -3.37
CA LYS A 98 -17.53 -12.46 -3.08
C LYS A 98 -18.42 -13.16 -2.06
N ASP A 99 -18.26 -14.47 -1.94
CA ASP A 99 -18.93 -15.28 -0.93
C ASP A 99 -18.16 -15.23 0.38
N CYS A 100 -18.87 -15.34 1.50
CA CYS A 100 -18.31 -15.34 2.84
C CYS A 100 -18.93 -16.43 3.72
N ILE A 101 -18.17 -16.95 4.68
CA ILE A 101 -18.62 -17.87 5.70
C ILE A 101 -18.61 -17.17 7.06
N LEU A 102 -19.77 -17.04 7.68
CA LEU A 102 -19.93 -16.56 9.04
C LEU A 102 -19.84 -17.77 9.97
N PRO A 103 -18.86 -17.84 10.87
CA PRO A 103 -18.63 -19.00 11.70
C PRO A 103 -19.66 -19.08 12.83
N CYS A 104 -20.12 -20.28 13.13
CA CYS A 104 -20.95 -20.58 14.30
C CYS A 104 -20.73 -22.03 14.75
N ARG A 105 -20.06 -22.18 15.88
CA ARG A 105 -19.81 -23.50 16.48
C ARG A 105 -20.62 -23.66 17.76
N PHE A 106 -21.14 -24.89 17.97
CA PHE A 106 -21.94 -25.20 19.13
C PHE A 106 -21.63 -26.64 19.63
N PRO A 107 -21.90 -26.98 20.89
CA PRO A 107 -21.79 -28.34 21.38
C PRO A 107 -22.74 -29.28 20.62
N PRO A 108 -22.24 -30.36 20.00
CA PRO A 108 -23.09 -31.31 19.26
C PRO A 108 -24.28 -31.82 20.12
N GLY A 109 -25.45 -32.00 19.49
CA GLY A 109 -26.66 -32.43 20.15
C GLY A 109 -27.67 -33.02 19.17
N HIS A 110 -28.91 -33.13 19.60
CA HIS A 110 -30.05 -33.62 18.79
C HIS A 110 -31.12 -32.54 18.75
N ASP A 111 -31.99 -32.60 17.73
CA ASP A 111 -33.11 -31.68 17.51
C ASP A 111 -32.65 -30.23 17.37
N GLU A 112 -31.65 -30.02 16.51
CA GLU A 112 -31.04 -28.72 16.30
C GLU A 112 -32.05 -27.73 15.72
N VAL A 113 -32.12 -26.55 16.34
CA VAL A 113 -32.84 -25.38 15.88
C VAL A 113 -31.82 -24.27 15.70
N ILE A 114 -31.62 -23.79 14.48
CA ILE A 114 -30.62 -22.76 14.15
C ILE A 114 -31.35 -21.53 13.61
N HIS A 115 -31.04 -20.37 14.15
CA HIS A 115 -31.50 -19.06 13.67
C HIS A 115 -30.35 -18.12 13.50
N TRP A 116 -30.16 -17.64 12.28
CA TRP A 116 -29.29 -16.53 11.95
C TRP A 116 -30.11 -15.25 11.80
N SER A 117 -29.71 -14.19 12.49
CA SER A 117 -30.38 -12.89 12.44
C SER A 117 -29.37 -11.73 12.33
N LYS A 118 -29.81 -10.61 11.76
CA LYS A 118 -29.13 -9.32 11.75
C LYS A 118 -30.14 -8.22 12.02
N GLU A 119 -29.92 -7.38 13.04
CA GLU A 119 -30.82 -6.27 13.38
C GLU A 119 -32.30 -6.68 13.43
N ASN A 120 -32.61 -7.83 14.05
CA ASN A 120 -33.95 -8.44 14.11
C ASN A 120 -34.54 -8.92 12.76
N LYS A 121 -33.77 -8.93 11.68
CA LYS A 121 -34.16 -9.54 10.40
C LYS A 121 -33.75 -10.98 10.37
N ASN A 122 -34.64 -11.85 9.89
CA ASN A 122 -34.32 -13.27 9.71
C ASN A 122 -33.40 -13.45 8.50
N VAL A 123 -32.17 -13.88 8.75
CA VAL A 123 -31.16 -14.16 7.71
C VAL A 123 -31.30 -15.59 7.21
N HIS A 124 -31.43 -16.57 8.12
CA HIS A 124 -31.61 -17.98 7.79
C HIS A 124 -32.15 -18.76 8.99
N SER A 125 -33.04 -19.69 8.76
CA SER A 125 -33.56 -20.58 9.81
C SER A 125 -33.50 -22.03 9.38
N TYR A 126 -33.16 -22.93 10.32
CA TYR A 126 -33.11 -24.36 10.12
C TYR A 126 -33.69 -25.05 11.34
N TYR A 127 -34.70 -25.86 11.11
CA TYR A 127 -35.30 -26.76 12.13
C TYR A 127 -36.07 -27.89 11.45
N GLN A 128 -36.37 -28.96 12.17
CA GLN A 128 -36.98 -30.19 11.62
C GLN A 128 -36.13 -30.76 10.46
N GLN A 129 -34.80 -30.70 10.59
CA GLN A 129 -33.80 -31.20 9.63
C GLN A 129 -33.88 -30.60 8.22
N LYS A 130 -34.39 -29.37 8.09
CA LYS A 130 -34.47 -28.63 6.80
C LYS A 130 -34.45 -27.14 7.01
N ASP A 131 -34.07 -26.43 5.93
CA ASP A 131 -34.15 -24.98 5.90
C ASP A 131 -35.61 -24.51 5.90
N GLN A 132 -35.89 -23.46 6.67
CA GLN A 132 -37.21 -22.85 6.86
C GLN A 132 -37.14 -21.41 6.40
N LEU A 133 -37.31 -21.16 5.10
CA LEU A 133 -37.04 -19.86 4.47
C LEU A 133 -38.32 -19.01 4.26
N GLY A 134 -39.48 -19.44 4.81
CA GLY A 134 -40.73 -18.71 4.66
C GLY A 134 -40.68 -17.27 5.20
N GLU A 135 -40.04 -17.09 6.34
CA GLU A 135 -39.90 -15.81 7.04
C GLU A 135 -38.53 -15.12 6.76
N GLN A 136 -37.77 -15.64 5.77
CA GLN A 136 -36.46 -15.05 5.41
C GLN A 136 -36.62 -13.66 4.84
N ASP A 137 -35.84 -12.70 5.35
CA ASP A 137 -35.79 -11.32 4.84
C ASP A 137 -35.42 -11.32 3.34
N PRO A 138 -36.12 -10.55 2.48
CA PRO A 138 -35.88 -10.50 1.05
C PRO A 138 -34.43 -10.22 0.65
N LEU A 139 -33.67 -9.47 1.46
CA LEU A 139 -32.25 -9.17 1.22
C LEU A 139 -31.35 -10.40 1.21
N TYR A 140 -31.77 -11.49 1.88
CA TYR A 140 -30.97 -12.71 2.02
C TYR A 140 -31.45 -13.87 1.15
N ARG A 141 -32.54 -13.71 0.42
CA ARG A 141 -33.10 -14.76 -0.44
C ARG A 141 -32.09 -15.21 -1.48
N LEU A 142 -31.96 -16.54 -1.62
CA LEU A 142 -31.02 -17.21 -2.54
C LEU A 142 -29.53 -16.90 -2.31
N ARG A 143 -29.19 -16.24 -1.20
CA ARG A 143 -27.81 -15.85 -0.88
C ARG A 143 -27.23 -16.57 0.32
N THR A 144 -28.03 -17.32 1.07
CA THR A 144 -27.61 -18.01 2.28
C THR A 144 -27.65 -19.52 2.12
N HIS A 145 -26.67 -20.21 2.74
CA HIS A 145 -26.56 -21.66 2.70
C HIS A 145 -25.93 -22.17 3.98
N LEU A 146 -26.59 -23.14 4.68
CA LEU A 146 -26.02 -23.92 5.78
C LEU A 146 -25.45 -25.24 5.23
N PHE A 147 -24.32 -25.66 5.80
CA PHE A 147 -23.68 -26.93 5.47
C PHE A 147 -24.32 -28.03 6.31
N HIS A 148 -25.44 -28.61 5.85
CA HIS A 148 -26.25 -29.55 6.60
C HIS A 148 -25.44 -30.75 7.11
N GLU A 149 -24.47 -31.22 6.33
CA GLU A 149 -23.56 -32.30 6.67
C GLU A 149 -22.68 -32.01 7.90
N ASN A 150 -22.48 -30.74 8.21
CA ASN A 150 -21.64 -30.30 9.32
C ASN A 150 -22.42 -29.99 10.60
N ILE A 151 -23.75 -29.86 10.52
CA ILE A 151 -24.61 -29.55 11.70
C ILE A 151 -24.48 -30.61 12.81
N PRO A 152 -24.55 -31.91 12.52
CA PRO A 152 -24.43 -32.93 13.57
C PRO A 152 -23.07 -32.92 14.30
N SER A 153 -22.04 -32.35 13.67
CA SER A 153 -20.70 -32.16 14.27
C SER A 153 -20.55 -30.89 15.07
N GLY A 154 -21.63 -30.09 15.24
CA GLY A 154 -21.62 -28.85 16.02
C GLY A 154 -21.18 -27.62 15.21
N ASN A 155 -21.42 -27.62 13.89
CA ASN A 155 -21.06 -26.49 13.01
C ASN A 155 -22.31 -25.98 12.27
N ALA A 156 -22.78 -24.80 12.66
CA ALA A 156 -23.89 -24.06 12.06
C ALA A 156 -23.43 -22.83 11.23
N SER A 157 -22.19 -22.85 10.77
CA SER A 157 -21.65 -21.74 9.98
C SER A 157 -22.48 -21.48 8.74
N LEU A 158 -22.70 -20.18 8.44
CA LEU A 158 -23.55 -19.72 7.34
C LEU A 158 -22.69 -19.19 6.20
N LYS A 159 -22.86 -19.72 5.00
CA LYS A 159 -22.35 -19.13 3.78
C LYS A 159 -23.28 -18.01 3.33
N LEU A 160 -22.75 -16.79 3.17
CA LEU A 160 -23.43 -15.64 2.61
C LEU A 160 -22.77 -15.30 1.27
N SER A 161 -23.54 -15.43 0.18
CA SER A 161 -23.02 -15.27 -1.18
C SER A 161 -23.22 -13.86 -1.71
N ASN A 162 -22.31 -13.42 -2.61
CA ASN A 162 -22.36 -12.15 -3.32
C ASN A 162 -22.53 -10.96 -2.36
N LEU A 163 -21.53 -10.77 -1.47
CA LEU A 163 -21.55 -9.72 -0.45
C LEU A 163 -21.78 -8.33 -1.04
N THR A 164 -22.63 -7.56 -0.38
CA THR A 164 -22.89 -6.15 -0.64
C THR A 164 -22.43 -5.32 0.55
N MET A 165 -22.27 -4.00 0.38
CA MET A 165 -21.86 -3.11 1.49
C MET A 165 -22.93 -3.07 2.60
N THR A 166 -24.20 -3.34 2.27
CA THR A 166 -25.29 -3.41 3.25
C THR A 166 -25.28 -4.69 4.10
N ASP A 167 -24.47 -5.69 3.74
CA ASP A 167 -24.27 -6.88 4.55
C ASP A 167 -23.36 -6.64 5.75
N GLU A 168 -22.57 -5.56 5.75
CA GLU A 168 -21.73 -5.18 6.89
C GLU A 168 -22.55 -4.98 8.17
N GLY A 169 -22.05 -5.49 9.30
CA GLY A 169 -22.67 -5.36 10.61
C GLY A 169 -22.63 -6.64 11.44
N SER A 170 -23.33 -6.61 12.59
CA SER A 170 -23.35 -7.72 13.54
C SER A 170 -24.44 -8.74 13.19
N TYR A 171 -24.05 -10.01 13.14
CA TYR A 171 -24.93 -11.17 12.94
C TYR A 171 -24.96 -12.00 14.21
N THR A 172 -26.14 -12.47 14.57
CA THR A 172 -26.33 -13.38 15.71
C THR A 172 -26.71 -14.77 15.20
N CYS A 173 -25.94 -15.77 15.57
CA CYS A 173 -26.25 -17.18 15.40
C CYS A 173 -26.79 -17.75 16.68
N TYR A 174 -28.05 -18.12 16.72
CA TYR A 174 -28.66 -18.86 17.81
C TYR A 174 -28.78 -20.34 17.44
N VAL A 175 -28.29 -21.24 18.31
CA VAL A 175 -28.45 -22.68 18.17
C VAL A 175 -29.04 -23.28 19.45
N GLY A 176 -30.20 -23.89 19.33
CA GLY A 176 -30.83 -24.70 20.39
C GLY A 176 -30.72 -26.19 20.06
N THR A 177 -30.32 -27.00 21.03
CA THR A 177 -30.39 -28.45 21.00
C THR A 177 -31.23 -28.94 22.19
N ALA A 178 -31.53 -30.24 22.28
CA ALA A 178 -32.24 -30.81 23.43
C ALA A 178 -31.50 -30.53 24.75
N GLN A 179 -30.18 -30.35 24.75
CA GLN A 179 -29.33 -30.21 25.94
C GLN A 179 -28.77 -28.83 26.16
N HIS A 180 -28.51 -28.08 25.09
CA HIS A 180 -27.73 -26.84 25.15
C HIS A 180 -28.38 -25.70 24.32
N ARG A 181 -28.06 -24.47 24.71
CA ARG A 181 -28.33 -23.27 23.94
C ARG A 181 -27.03 -22.53 23.76
N THR A 182 -26.74 -22.10 22.53
CA THR A 182 -25.53 -21.38 22.17
C THR A 182 -25.94 -20.14 21.37
N GLU A 183 -25.31 -19.02 21.67
CA GLU A 183 -25.47 -17.79 20.94
C GLU A 183 -24.07 -17.25 20.60
N VAL A 184 -23.81 -16.98 19.33
CA VAL A 184 -22.54 -16.48 18.83
C VAL A 184 -22.80 -15.20 18.08
N GLU A 185 -22.09 -14.13 18.43
CA GLU A 185 -22.13 -12.86 17.72
C GLU A 185 -20.92 -12.76 16.76
N VAL A 186 -21.19 -12.44 15.48
CA VAL A 186 -20.20 -12.34 14.41
C VAL A 186 -20.27 -10.97 13.79
N GLN A 187 -19.20 -10.19 13.88
CA GLN A 187 -19.08 -8.91 13.20
C GLN A 187 -18.54 -9.10 11.80
N LEU A 188 -19.35 -8.82 10.78
CA LEU A 188 -18.94 -8.84 9.37
C LEU A 188 -18.52 -7.44 8.91
N HIS A 189 -17.30 -7.35 8.41
CA HIS A 189 -16.78 -6.17 7.70
C HIS A 189 -16.69 -6.47 6.21
N VAL A 190 -17.25 -5.59 5.35
CA VAL A 190 -17.21 -5.78 3.91
C VAL A 190 -16.27 -4.76 3.28
N LYS A 191 -15.16 -5.24 2.69
CA LYS A 191 -14.20 -4.40 1.99
C LYS A 191 -14.57 -4.22 0.52
N ALA A 192 -14.60 -2.97 0.07
CA ALA A 192 -14.75 -2.64 -1.34
C ALA A 192 -13.50 -3.09 -2.15
N PRO A 193 -13.64 -3.39 -3.46
CA PRO A 193 -12.54 -3.76 -4.34
C PRO A 193 -11.71 -2.54 -4.75
N SER A 194 -11.35 -1.71 -3.77
CA SER A 194 -10.67 -0.43 -3.99
C SER A 194 -9.30 -0.62 -4.61
N SER A 195 -8.97 0.23 -5.58
CA SER A 195 -7.61 0.36 -6.11
C SER A 195 -7.24 1.82 -6.31
N TYR A 196 -5.95 2.12 -6.18
CA TYR A 196 -5.42 3.47 -6.23
C TYR A 196 -4.28 3.54 -7.23
N ALA A 197 -4.13 4.69 -7.90
CA ALA A 197 -3.06 4.90 -8.85
C ALA A 197 -2.67 6.38 -8.93
N LEU A 198 -1.38 6.63 -9.18
CA LEU A 198 -0.88 7.91 -9.65
C LEU A 198 -0.29 7.73 -11.04
N GLU A 199 -0.77 8.49 -12.02
CA GLU A 199 -0.30 8.49 -13.40
C GLU A 199 0.39 9.81 -13.70
N TYR A 200 1.54 9.75 -14.38
CA TYR A 200 2.26 10.90 -14.91
C TYR A 200 2.04 10.99 -16.41
N GLN A 201 1.54 12.13 -16.87
CA GLN A 201 1.37 12.43 -18.27
C GLN A 201 2.24 13.63 -18.66
N LYS A 202 2.94 13.49 -19.79
CA LYS A 202 3.72 14.55 -20.42
C LYS A 202 3.22 14.79 -21.83
N THR A 203 2.97 16.05 -22.15
CA THR A 203 2.78 16.55 -23.51
C THR A 203 3.99 17.41 -23.90
N ASN A 204 3.98 18.00 -25.08
CA ASN A 204 5.08 18.89 -25.53
C ASN A 204 5.21 20.14 -24.64
N THR A 205 4.13 20.60 -24.02
CA THR A 205 4.07 21.87 -23.29
C THR A 205 3.70 21.72 -21.82
N GLU A 206 3.09 20.59 -21.43
CA GLU A 206 2.50 20.43 -20.10
C GLU A 206 2.90 19.09 -19.49
N ARG A 207 3.00 19.10 -18.16
CA ARG A 207 3.13 17.92 -17.31
C ARG A 207 1.97 17.88 -16.34
N ARG A 208 1.33 16.72 -16.23
CA ARG A 208 0.15 16.53 -15.39
C ARG A 208 0.24 15.24 -14.61
N LEU A 209 -0.16 15.30 -13.37
CA LEU A 209 -0.40 14.14 -12.52
C LEU A 209 -1.90 13.86 -12.47
N LYS A 210 -2.27 12.60 -12.55
CA LYS A 210 -3.65 12.12 -12.36
C LYS A 210 -3.67 11.10 -11.24
N CYS A 211 -4.41 11.43 -10.19
CA CYS A 211 -4.56 10.59 -9.01
C CYS A 211 -5.95 9.95 -9.04
N TYR A 212 -6.00 8.63 -8.89
CA TYR A 212 -7.22 7.83 -9.03
C TYR A 212 -7.51 7.03 -7.77
N ALA A 213 -8.76 7.05 -7.36
CA ALA A 213 -9.35 6.10 -6.44
C ALA A 213 -10.50 5.39 -7.18
N PHE A 214 -10.42 4.07 -7.35
CA PHE A 214 -11.41 3.29 -8.09
C PHE A 214 -12.21 2.41 -7.15
N LEU A 215 -13.54 2.35 -7.39
CA LEU A 215 -14.48 1.43 -6.76
C LEU A 215 -14.37 1.40 -5.23
N THR A 216 -14.26 2.56 -4.62
CA THR A 216 -14.12 2.72 -3.17
C THR A 216 -15.48 2.77 -2.46
N TYR A 217 -15.47 2.39 -1.19
CA TYR A 217 -16.54 2.62 -0.24
C TYR A 217 -15.93 2.84 1.16
N PRO A 218 -16.33 3.89 1.86
CA PRO A 218 -17.17 5.04 1.44
C PRO A 218 -16.54 5.84 0.30
N ALA A 219 -17.18 6.95 -0.10
CA ALA A 219 -16.63 7.85 -1.12
C ALA A 219 -15.29 8.44 -0.66
N PRO A 220 -14.24 8.46 -1.50
CA PRO A 220 -12.91 8.94 -1.13
C PRO A 220 -12.83 10.46 -1.20
N THR A 221 -11.82 11.04 -0.54
CA THR A 221 -11.36 12.40 -0.81
C THR A 221 -9.91 12.38 -1.26
N ILE A 222 -9.56 13.26 -2.21
CA ILE A 222 -8.19 13.40 -2.72
C ILE A 222 -7.68 14.79 -2.33
N SER A 223 -6.46 14.84 -1.81
CA SER A 223 -5.76 16.10 -1.50
C SER A 223 -4.37 16.10 -2.11
N TRP A 224 -3.90 17.31 -2.49
CA TRP A 224 -2.60 17.52 -3.09
C TRP A 224 -1.71 18.37 -2.21
N VAL A 225 -0.41 18.01 -2.17
CA VAL A 225 0.63 18.76 -1.47
C VAL A 225 1.82 18.96 -2.41
N GLN A 226 2.38 20.17 -2.44
CA GLN A 226 3.59 20.53 -3.18
C GLN A 226 4.65 20.97 -2.17
N GLY A 227 5.73 20.21 -2.06
CA GLY A 227 6.69 20.36 -0.97
C GLY A 227 6.01 20.16 0.40
N SER A 228 5.75 21.24 1.13
CA SER A 228 5.04 21.24 2.42
C SER A 228 3.71 22.01 2.38
N ILE A 229 3.27 22.46 1.20
CA ILE A 229 2.11 23.35 1.06
C ILE A 229 0.95 22.59 0.42
N SER A 230 -0.23 22.64 1.04
CA SER A 230 -1.47 22.13 0.45
C SER A 230 -1.88 22.99 -0.75
N ILE A 231 -2.18 22.33 -1.86
CA ILE A 231 -2.52 22.98 -3.14
C ILE A 231 -3.85 22.45 -3.67
N ARG A 232 -4.49 23.23 -4.54
CA ARG A 232 -5.75 22.81 -5.19
C ARG A 232 -5.47 21.95 -6.41
N GLU A 233 -6.37 21.01 -6.68
CA GLU A 233 -6.46 20.27 -7.93
C GLU A 233 -6.73 21.19 -9.12
N THR A 234 -6.34 20.75 -10.33
CA THR A 234 -6.61 21.46 -11.58
C THR A 234 -7.93 21.02 -12.19
N ASP A 235 -8.24 19.71 -12.11
CA ASP A 235 -9.46 19.10 -12.61
C ASP A 235 -9.90 17.95 -11.69
N ARG A 236 -11.21 17.62 -11.72
CA ARG A 236 -11.80 16.55 -10.90
C ARG A 236 -12.93 15.86 -11.65
N GLU A 237 -12.97 14.54 -11.56
CA GLU A 237 -14.05 13.74 -12.09
C GLU A 237 -14.48 12.68 -11.08
N GLU A 238 -15.77 12.61 -10.77
CA GLU A 238 -16.34 11.62 -9.87
C GLU A 238 -17.38 10.79 -10.62
N THR A 239 -17.31 9.47 -10.48
CA THR A 239 -18.28 8.53 -11.02
C THR A 239 -18.77 7.59 -9.93
N ARG A 240 -20.03 7.15 -10.02
CA ARG A 240 -20.66 6.25 -9.08
C ARG A 240 -21.21 5.02 -9.79
N ASN A 241 -20.95 3.87 -9.19
CA ASN A 241 -21.51 2.59 -9.65
C ASN A 241 -22.21 1.93 -8.45
N GLY A 242 -23.53 2.16 -8.32
CA GLY A 242 -24.29 1.78 -7.14
C GLY A 242 -23.77 2.51 -5.89
N VAL A 243 -23.33 1.75 -4.90
CA VAL A 243 -22.76 2.29 -3.65
C VAL A 243 -21.28 2.61 -3.74
N LEU A 244 -20.59 2.14 -4.79
CA LEU A 244 -19.18 2.35 -5.00
C LEU A 244 -18.91 3.67 -5.72
N SER A 245 -17.91 4.40 -5.26
CA SER A 245 -17.43 5.65 -5.85
C SER A 245 -16.08 5.46 -6.53
N SER A 246 -15.87 6.18 -7.65
CA SER A 246 -14.54 6.36 -8.23
C SER A 246 -14.29 7.86 -8.41
N LEU A 247 -13.10 8.29 -8.05
CA LEU A 247 -12.68 9.69 -8.07
C LEU A 247 -11.34 9.82 -8.79
N ARG A 248 -11.26 10.75 -9.76
CA ARG A 248 -10.04 11.22 -10.36
C ARG A 248 -9.82 12.67 -9.97
N SER A 249 -8.58 13.01 -9.61
CA SER A 249 -8.15 14.37 -9.37
C SER A 249 -6.84 14.62 -10.11
N ASP A 250 -6.81 15.68 -10.92
CA ASP A 250 -5.68 16.04 -11.76
C ASP A 250 -4.92 17.23 -11.18
N LYS A 251 -3.61 17.24 -11.35
CA LYS A 251 -2.74 18.35 -10.95
C LYS A 251 -1.70 18.64 -12.01
N ASP A 252 -1.68 19.88 -12.50
CA ASP A 252 -0.63 20.37 -13.39
C ASP A 252 0.65 20.65 -12.60
N ILE A 253 1.79 20.15 -13.11
CA ILE A 253 3.11 20.39 -12.57
C ILE A 253 3.63 21.70 -13.12
N ILE A 254 3.66 22.74 -12.29
CA ILE A 254 4.16 24.08 -12.65
C ILE A 254 5.65 24.16 -12.34
N ASN A 255 6.07 23.73 -11.16
CA ASN A 255 7.47 23.71 -10.73
C ASN A 255 8.00 22.28 -10.68
N VAL A 256 8.88 21.93 -11.60
CA VAL A 256 9.44 20.57 -11.71
C VAL A 256 10.47 20.24 -10.63
N THR A 257 10.97 21.23 -9.89
CA THR A 257 11.94 21.02 -8.79
C THR A 257 11.28 20.59 -7.49
N ASP A 258 9.96 20.79 -7.37
CA ASP A 258 9.23 20.45 -6.19
C ASP A 258 8.71 19.01 -6.24
N THR A 259 8.58 18.41 -5.08
CA THR A 259 7.92 17.11 -4.93
C THR A 259 6.41 17.32 -4.79
N TYR A 260 5.63 16.53 -5.50
CA TYR A 260 4.16 16.53 -5.43
C TYR A 260 3.68 15.26 -4.76
N TYR A 261 2.73 15.41 -3.85
CA TYR A 261 2.08 14.31 -3.16
C TYR A 261 0.59 14.31 -3.43
N CYS A 262 0.05 13.14 -3.74
CA CYS A 262 -1.38 12.86 -3.73
C CYS A 262 -1.71 11.99 -2.52
N HIS A 263 -2.68 12.41 -1.71
CA HIS A 263 -3.21 11.62 -0.60
C HIS A 263 -4.68 11.30 -0.87
N ILE A 264 -5.00 10.02 -0.85
CA ILE A 264 -6.38 9.52 -0.93
C ILE A 264 -6.80 9.10 0.47
N HIS A 265 -7.83 9.77 1.00
CA HIS A 265 -8.39 9.49 2.31
C HIS A 265 -9.68 8.69 2.16
N LEU A 266 -9.75 7.57 2.84
CA LEU A 266 -10.89 6.68 2.87
C LEU A 266 -11.15 6.25 4.30
N ASP A 267 -12.11 6.89 4.98
CA ASP A 267 -12.43 6.68 6.39
C ASP A 267 -11.17 6.75 7.28
N HIS A 268 -10.65 5.62 7.72
CA HIS A 268 -9.46 5.52 8.58
C HIS A 268 -8.18 5.15 7.81
N GLU A 269 -8.27 4.90 6.50
CA GLU A 269 -7.13 4.54 5.66
C GLU A 269 -6.67 5.75 4.83
N VAL A 270 -5.35 5.90 4.68
CA VAL A 270 -4.75 6.89 3.80
C VAL A 270 -3.78 6.17 2.87
N TRP A 271 -4.04 6.29 1.57
CA TRP A 271 -3.06 5.91 0.56
C TRP A 271 -2.34 7.15 0.07
N ALA A 272 -1.03 7.05 -0.12
CA ALA A 272 -0.19 8.16 -0.55
C ALA A 272 0.54 7.87 -1.85
N ALA A 273 0.74 8.89 -2.66
CA ALA A 273 1.62 8.81 -3.81
C ALA A 273 2.51 10.04 -3.92
N GLU A 274 3.74 9.82 -4.35
CA GLU A 274 4.78 10.83 -4.54
C GLU A 274 5.20 10.90 -5.99
N TRP A 275 5.38 12.11 -6.50
CA TRP A 275 6.07 12.36 -7.76
C TRP A 275 7.22 13.34 -7.56
N LYS A 276 8.39 13.02 -8.13
CA LYS A 276 9.58 13.85 -8.06
C LYS A 276 10.37 13.76 -9.36
N MET A 277 10.84 14.94 -9.85
CA MET A 277 11.85 15.01 -10.90
C MET A 277 13.23 14.88 -10.26
N GLN A 278 14.04 13.97 -10.77
CA GLN A 278 15.46 13.80 -10.40
C GLN A 278 16.38 14.61 -11.32
N ASP A 279 17.66 14.52 -11.07
CA ASP A 279 18.68 15.23 -11.84
C ASP A 279 18.68 14.84 -13.31
N HIS A 280 19.15 15.78 -14.14
CA HIS A 280 19.34 15.59 -15.56
C HIS A 280 20.67 14.86 -15.83
N LEU A 281 20.63 13.80 -16.64
CA LEU A 281 21.79 13.05 -17.06
C LEU A 281 22.15 13.40 -18.51
N SER A 282 23.41 13.79 -18.77
CA SER A 282 23.97 13.94 -20.13
C SER A 282 25.03 12.87 -20.36
N LYS A 283 24.93 12.17 -21.49
CA LYS A 283 25.80 11.07 -21.90
C LYS A 283 26.13 11.18 -23.39
N VAL A 284 27.19 10.50 -23.80
CA VAL A 284 27.59 10.47 -25.22
C VAL A 284 27.13 9.14 -25.84
N GLU A 285 26.79 9.15 -27.10
CA GLU A 285 26.41 7.97 -27.87
C GLU A 285 27.49 6.87 -27.80
N GLY A 286 27.05 5.61 -27.56
CA GLY A 286 27.91 4.47 -27.37
C GLY A 286 28.29 4.18 -25.90
N GLU A 287 28.10 5.13 -24.97
CA GLU A 287 28.34 4.92 -23.55
C GLU A 287 27.27 4.03 -22.92
N SER A 288 27.53 3.61 -21.69
CA SER A 288 26.54 2.98 -20.82
C SER A 288 26.20 3.93 -19.66
N THR A 289 24.99 3.85 -19.15
CA THR A 289 24.55 4.64 -17.98
C THR A 289 23.70 3.82 -17.01
N ILE A 290 23.66 4.29 -15.77
CA ILE A 290 22.76 3.76 -14.73
C ILE A 290 21.85 4.92 -14.32
N ILE A 291 20.55 4.70 -14.40
CA ILE A 291 19.53 5.65 -13.95
C ILE A 291 19.04 5.18 -12.60
N PRO A 292 19.22 5.98 -11.53
CA PRO A 292 18.80 5.55 -10.19
C PRO A 292 17.28 5.52 -10.07
N CYS A 293 16.77 4.53 -9.31
CA CYS A 293 15.41 4.53 -8.81
C CYS A 293 15.51 4.75 -7.30
N GLU A 294 15.13 5.92 -6.78
CA GLU A 294 15.21 6.24 -5.36
C GLU A 294 14.28 5.36 -4.53
N TYR A 295 14.74 4.13 -4.26
CA TYR A 295 14.06 3.20 -3.36
C TYR A 295 14.52 3.49 -1.92
N GLY A 296 13.62 4.02 -1.09
CA GLY A 296 13.88 4.20 0.34
C GLY A 296 13.84 2.85 1.05
N LEU A 297 14.91 2.49 1.75
CA LEU A 297 15.04 1.24 2.54
C LEU A 297 13.94 1.03 3.60
N ASP A 298 13.20 2.09 3.96
CA ASP A 298 12.11 2.02 4.96
C ASP A 298 10.86 1.27 4.46
N THR A 299 10.79 0.94 3.17
CA THR A 299 9.68 0.20 2.54
C THR A 299 9.94 -1.30 2.42
N ALA A 300 11.10 -1.78 2.85
CA ALA A 300 11.56 -3.17 2.72
C ALA A 300 10.75 -4.21 3.53
N SER A 301 9.65 -3.81 4.17
CA SER A 301 8.82 -4.71 5.00
C SER A 301 7.51 -5.15 4.33
N THR A 302 7.27 -4.82 3.06
CA THR A 302 6.04 -5.27 2.37
C THR A 302 6.38 -6.34 1.35
N ASP A 303 5.87 -7.54 1.56
CA ASP A 303 6.07 -8.72 0.70
C ASP A 303 5.47 -8.58 -0.71
N ALA A 304 4.74 -7.50 -1.00
CA ALA A 304 4.10 -7.25 -2.28
C ALA A 304 4.41 -5.84 -2.78
N PHE A 305 5.42 -5.69 -3.62
CA PHE A 305 5.68 -4.46 -4.36
C PHE A 305 6.05 -4.77 -5.82
N SER A 306 5.89 -3.78 -6.67
CA SER A 306 6.31 -3.85 -8.07
C SER A 306 7.08 -2.59 -8.47
N VAL A 307 8.02 -2.76 -9.40
CA VAL A 307 8.75 -1.66 -10.02
C VAL A 307 8.55 -1.75 -11.52
N VAL A 308 8.21 -0.62 -12.15
CA VAL A 308 8.05 -0.53 -13.60
C VAL A 308 8.85 0.66 -14.12
N TRP A 309 9.73 0.39 -15.09
CA TRP A 309 10.47 1.40 -15.81
C TRP A 309 9.80 1.73 -17.15
N THR A 310 9.50 3.01 -17.38
CA THR A 310 8.95 3.50 -18.64
C THR A 310 9.78 4.63 -19.21
N LEU A 311 9.86 4.69 -20.54
CA LEU A 311 10.45 5.80 -21.29
C LEU A 311 9.33 6.63 -21.92
N HIS A 312 9.31 7.90 -21.57
CA HIS A 312 8.44 8.90 -22.16
C HIS A 312 9.24 9.73 -23.20
N ARG A 313 8.88 9.58 -24.46
CA ARG A 313 9.48 10.35 -25.55
C ARG A 313 8.39 11.02 -26.37
N ASN A 314 8.39 12.36 -26.40
CA ASN A 314 7.33 13.14 -26.99
C ASN A 314 5.95 12.74 -26.39
N THR A 315 5.07 12.14 -27.16
CA THR A 315 3.74 11.65 -26.74
C THR A 315 3.68 10.12 -26.59
N VAL A 316 4.81 9.41 -26.79
CA VAL A 316 4.88 7.96 -26.76
C VAL A 316 5.49 7.50 -25.45
N THR A 317 4.80 6.60 -24.78
CA THR A 317 5.27 5.90 -23.57
C THR A 317 5.55 4.44 -23.90
N SER A 318 6.73 3.95 -23.53
CA SER A 318 7.13 2.56 -23.72
C SER A 318 7.62 1.95 -22.42
N VAL A 319 7.15 0.75 -22.08
CA VAL A 319 7.67 -0.03 -20.94
C VAL A 319 9.02 -0.62 -21.35
N LEU A 320 10.04 -0.40 -20.54
CA LEU A 320 11.40 -0.90 -20.75
C LEU A 320 11.67 -2.17 -19.97
N ALA A 321 11.28 -2.16 -18.70
CA ALA A 321 11.52 -3.27 -17.79
C ALA A 321 10.53 -3.24 -16.62
N SER A 322 10.36 -4.37 -15.95
CA SER A 322 9.53 -4.48 -14.76
C SER A 322 10.13 -5.48 -13.77
N PHE A 323 9.82 -5.31 -12.50
CA PHE A 323 10.12 -6.24 -11.42
C PHE A 323 8.84 -6.52 -10.62
N ASN A 324 8.54 -7.80 -10.44
CA ASN A 324 7.46 -8.28 -9.58
C ASN A 324 7.91 -9.64 -9.01
N GLY A 325 8.83 -9.58 -8.01
CA GLY A 325 9.52 -10.76 -7.49
C GLY A 325 10.63 -11.29 -8.41
N THR A 326 10.53 -11.04 -9.72
CA THR A 326 11.55 -11.35 -10.74
C THR A 326 11.68 -10.19 -11.71
N SER A 327 12.91 -9.96 -12.20
CA SER A 327 13.20 -8.91 -13.18
C SER A 327 12.88 -9.37 -14.60
N HIS A 328 12.13 -8.54 -15.33
CA HIS A 328 11.79 -8.73 -16.73
C HIS A 328 12.20 -7.51 -17.54
N SER A 329 13.00 -7.72 -18.60
CA SER A 329 13.40 -6.66 -19.53
C SER A 329 12.95 -7.00 -20.95
N HIS A 330 12.48 -5.99 -21.67
CA HIS A 330 12.05 -6.15 -23.07
C HIS A 330 13.20 -6.07 -24.07
N GLN A 331 14.39 -5.63 -23.65
CA GLN A 331 15.57 -5.46 -24.50
C GLN A 331 16.83 -5.97 -23.80
N PRO A 332 17.73 -6.70 -24.48
CA PRO A 332 18.96 -7.24 -23.85
C PRO A 332 19.90 -6.18 -23.27
N ARG A 333 19.88 -4.95 -23.84
CA ARG A 333 20.73 -3.81 -23.42
C ARG A 333 20.14 -3.05 -22.23
N VAL A 334 18.95 -3.40 -21.77
CA VAL A 334 18.25 -2.79 -20.64
C VAL A 334 18.20 -3.80 -19.52
N GLN A 335 18.71 -3.45 -18.34
CA GLN A 335 18.74 -4.33 -17.18
C GLN A 335 18.31 -3.57 -15.93
N VAL A 336 17.53 -4.21 -15.06
CA VAL A 336 17.18 -3.70 -13.74
C VAL A 336 18.05 -4.38 -12.71
N ASN A 337 18.69 -3.60 -11.86
CA ASN A 337 19.42 -4.11 -10.71
C ASN A 337 18.40 -4.46 -9.59
N GLU A 338 18.37 -5.72 -9.17
CA GLU A 338 17.40 -6.20 -8.17
C GLU A 338 17.69 -5.71 -6.73
N SER A 339 18.87 -5.12 -6.48
CA SER A 339 19.23 -4.62 -5.15
C SER A 339 18.74 -3.19 -4.87
N ASP A 340 18.71 -2.32 -5.89
CA ASP A 340 18.37 -0.89 -5.78
C ASP A 340 17.37 -0.42 -6.86
N PHE A 341 16.91 -1.36 -7.71
CA PHE A 341 16.00 -1.15 -8.83
C PHE A 341 16.45 -0.11 -9.85
N SER A 342 17.74 0.28 -9.85
CA SER A 342 18.30 1.14 -10.87
C SER A 342 18.23 0.50 -12.26
N LEU A 343 18.05 1.33 -13.30
CA LEU A 343 17.99 0.91 -14.68
C LEU A 343 19.35 1.11 -15.33
N ARG A 344 19.98 0.02 -15.79
CA ARG A 344 21.18 0.06 -16.60
C ARG A 344 20.82 0.04 -18.07
N LEU A 345 21.41 0.97 -18.82
CA LEU A 345 21.31 1.09 -20.27
C LEU A 345 22.70 0.97 -20.88
N ASP A 346 22.90 -0.03 -21.73
CA ASP A 346 24.17 -0.25 -22.44
C ASP A 346 24.05 0.23 -23.89
N HIS A 347 25.18 0.72 -24.46
CA HIS A 347 25.28 1.18 -25.85
C HIS A 347 24.23 2.24 -26.22
N LEU A 348 24.29 3.39 -25.53
CA LEU A 348 23.35 4.50 -25.72
C LEU A 348 23.36 5.00 -27.18
N THR A 349 22.19 5.33 -27.65
CA THR A 349 21.95 5.97 -28.96
C THR A 349 21.22 7.30 -28.76
N ALA A 350 21.27 8.19 -29.74
CA ALA A 350 20.50 9.43 -29.69
C ALA A 350 19.00 9.19 -29.45
N GLY A 351 18.50 8.01 -29.88
CA GLY A 351 17.15 7.55 -29.65
C GLY A 351 16.80 7.22 -28.19
N ASP A 352 17.78 7.13 -27.30
CA ASP A 352 17.54 6.90 -25.85
C ASP A 352 17.32 8.19 -25.07
N SER A 353 17.45 9.36 -25.70
CA SER A 353 17.09 10.62 -25.07
C SER A 353 15.60 10.68 -24.75
N GLY A 354 15.25 11.06 -23.50
CA GLY A 354 13.87 11.15 -23.05
C GLY A 354 13.75 11.22 -21.52
N GLU A 355 12.51 11.11 -21.02
CA GLU A 355 12.24 11.02 -19.59
C GLU A 355 12.00 9.56 -19.20
N TYR A 356 12.80 9.11 -18.26
CA TYR A 356 12.72 7.77 -17.68
C TYR A 356 11.96 7.84 -16.36
N LEU A 357 10.87 7.13 -16.27
CA LEU A 357 10.02 7.06 -15.09
C LEU A 357 10.21 5.71 -14.38
N CYS A 358 10.71 5.76 -13.15
CA CYS A 358 10.64 4.66 -12.22
C CYS A 358 9.34 4.74 -11.42
N ASN A 359 8.48 3.74 -11.55
CA ASN A 359 7.25 3.60 -10.78
C ASN A 359 7.40 2.46 -9.78
N ILE A 360 7.45 2.79 -8.49
CA ILE A 360 7.43 1.83 -7.38
C ILE A 360 6.03 1.85 -6.79
N SER A 361 5.35 0.69 -6.80
CA SER A 361 4.00 0.56 -6.27
C SER A 361 3.93 -0.51 -5.20
N THR A 362 3.32 -0.17 -4.07
CA THR A 362 2.96 -1.06 -2.97
C THR A 362 1.44 -0.95 -2.71
N PRO A 363 0.83 -1.84 -1.92
CA PRO A 363 -0.58 -1.70 -1.54
C PRO A 363 -0.91 -0.39 -0.81
N LEU A 364 0.08 0.23 -0.15
CA LEU A 364 -0.13 1.41 0.70
C LEU A 364 0.34 2.71 0.06
N TYR A 365 1.24 2.66 -0.92
CA TYR A 365 1.75 3.86 -1.56
C TYR A 365 2.32 3.61 -2.95
N THR A 366 2.46 4.71 -3.72
CA THR A 366 3.16 4.71 -5.03
C THR A 366 4.17 5.86 -5.08
N LYS A 367 5.36 5.58 -5.63
CA LYS A 367 6.40 6.58 -5.86
C LYS A 367 6.77 6.63 -7.33
N LEU A 368 6.73 7.83 -7.92
CA LEU A 368 7.12 8.11 -9.29
C LEU A 368 8.37 8.99 -9.30
N ALA A 369 9.50 8.43 -9.70
CA ALA A 369 10.76 9.17 -9.88
C ALA A 369 11.05 9.33 -11.38
N VAL A 370 11.23 10.57 -11.84
CA VAL A 370 11.47 10.90 -13.25
C VAL A 370 12.87 11.44 -13.43
N THR A 371 13.67 10.81 -14.30
CA THR A 371 15.01 11.25 -14.67
C THR A 371 15.03 11.60 -16.15
N THR A 372 15.58 12.76 -16.52
CA THR A 372 15.76 13.13 -17.92
C THR A 372 17.16 12.69 -18.39
N LEU A 373 17.21 11.89 -19.45
CA LEU A 373 18.46 11.52 -20.12
C LEU A 373 18.58 12.25 -21.45
N HIS A 374 19.72 12.89 -21.66
CA HIS A 374 20.10 13.47 -22.94
C HIS A 374 21.34 12.74 -23.47
N VAL A 375 21.26 12.24 -24.71
CA VAL A 375 22.36 11.55 -25.37
C VAL A 375 22.88 12.42 -26.54
N GLU A 376 24.13 12.86 -26.41
CA GLU A 376 24.80 13.67 -27.42
C GLU A 376 25.46 12.79 -28.49
N ASN A 377 25.41 13.21 -29.76
CA ASN A 377 26.10 12.52 -30.85
C ASN A 377 27.61 12.62 -30.70
N SER A 378 28.33 11.53 -30.73
CA SER A 378 29.79 11.47 -30.63
C SER A 378 30.51 12.18 -31.80
N GLY A 379 29.81 12.37 -32.92
CA GLY A 379 30.38 12.98 -34.12
C GLY A 379 30.58 14.51 -34.11
N ASN A 380 29.95 15.24 -33.16
CA ASN A 380 30.04 16.71 -33.13
C ASN A 380 31.24 17.25 -32.33
N THR A 381 31.64 16.56 -31.26
CA THR A 381 32.78 16.99 -30.42
C THR A 381 34.11 16.93 -31.19
N GLY A 382 34.32 15.89 -31.98
CA GLY A 382 35.52 15.77 -32.82
C GLY A 382 35.63 16.88 -33.91
N LYS A 383 34.51 17.24 -34.51
CA LYS A 383 34.49 18.29 -35.56
C LYS A 383 34.71 19.72 -35.00
N ILE A 384 34.19 20.01 -33.82
CA ILE A 384 34.38 21.29 -33.13
C ILE A 384 35.85 21.46 -32.71
N VAL A 385 36.47 20.41 -32.13
CA VAL A 385 37.87 20.45 -31.71
C VAL A 385 38.81 20.59 -32.93
N LEU A 386 38.56 19.86 -34.03
CA LEU A 386 39.33 20.03 -35.28
C LEU A 386 39.15 21.41 -35.89
N GLY A 387 37.94 21.99 -35.89
CA GLY A 387 37.66 23.32 -36.36
C GLY A 387 38.39 24.42 -35.58
N VAL A 388 38.40 24.32 -34.24
CA VAL A 388 39.12 25.26 -33.38
C VAL A 388 40.63 25.15 -33.55
N LEU A 389 41.16 23.93 -33.59
CA LEU A 389 42.61 23.72 -33.85
C LEU A 389 43.03 24.24 -35.25
N GLY A 390 42.22 24.04 -36.27
CA GLY A 390 42.43 24.59 -37.62
C GLY A 390 42.43 26.11 -37.65
N ALA A 391 41.47 26.76 -36.97
CA ALA A 391 41.40 28.22 -36.89
C ALA A 391 42.59 28.82 -36.12
N VAL A 392 43.05 28.20 -35.04
CA VAL A 392 44.23 28.61 -34.29
C VAL A 392 45.50 28.47 -35.15
N ALA A 393 45.66 27.36 -35.86
CA ALA A 393 46.80 27.17 -36.77
C ALA A 393 46.85 28.20 -37.89
N ILE A 394 45.72 28.54 -38.50
CA ILE A 394 45.62 29.59 -39.52
C ILE A 394 45.97 30.96 -38.92
N ALA A 395 45.46 31.31 -37.73
CA ALA A 395 45.77 32.58 -37.07
C ALA A 395 47.25 32.72 -36.73
N VAL A 396 47.91 31.65 -36.30
CA VAL A 396 49.37 31.65 -36.05
C VAL A 396 50.14 31.78 -37.33
N ALA A 397 49.76 31.11 -38.41
CA ALA A 397 50.44 31.27 -39.76
C ALA A 397 50.31 32.67 -40.25
N ILE A 398 49.15 33.35 -40.15
CA ILE A 398 48.97 34.76 -40.56
C ILE A 398 49.84 35.67 -39.68
N ALA A 399 49.91 35.45 -38.37
CA ALA A 399 50.74 36.23 -37.47
C ALA A 399 52.23 36.12 -37.84
N VAL A 400 52.75 34.96 -38.17
CA VAL A 400 54.12 34.70 -38.60
C VAL A 400 54.39 35.42 -39.92
N VAL A 401 53.50 35.35 -40.91
CA VAL A 401 53.66 36.06 -42.22
C VAL A 401 53.71 37.58 -42.01
N LEU A 402 52.83 38.14 -41.17
CA LEU A 402 52.79 39.53 -40.84
C LEU A 402 54.09 40.01 -40.13
N CYS A 403 54.65 39.23 -39.23
CA CYS A 403 55.93 39.47 -38.61
C CYS A 403 57.05 39.44 -39.61
N TYR A 404 57.05 38.47 -40.54
CA TYR A 404 58.05 38.38 -41.60
C TYR A 404 58.01 39.62 -42.55
N LEU A 405 56.83 40.04 -42.95
CA LEU A 405 56.62 41.23 -43.78
C LEU A 405 57.09 42.54 -43.07
N LYS A 406 56.82 42.64 -41.75
CA LYS A 406 57.34 43.78 -40.96
C LYS A 406 58.87 43.78 -40.87
N ILE A 407 59.52 42.64 -40.74
CA ILE A 407 60.98 42.52 -40.73
C ILE A 407 61.52 42.86 -42.07
N LEU A 408 60.90 42.41 -43.18
CA LEU A 408 61.33 42.78 -44.57
C LEU A 408 61.21 44.27 -44.86
N THR A 409 60.09 44.89 -44.44
CA THR A 409 59.92 46.36 -44.56
C THR A 409 60.94 47.13 -43.74
N CYS A 410 61.27 46.67 -42.53
CA CYS A 410 62.30 47.25 -41.68
C CYS A 410 63.70 47.14 -42.36
N MET A 411 64.02 45.98 -42.95
CA MET A 411 65.31 45.78 -43.69
C MET A 411 65.40 46.60 -44.94
N LEU A 412 64.32 46.84 -45.69
CA LEU A 412 64.27 47.70 -46.87
C LEU A 412 64.46 49.19 -46.50
N LEU A 413 63.90 49.65 -45.40
CA LEU A 413 64.08 50.99 -44.87
C LEU A 413 65.53 51.28 -44.40
N VAL A 414 66.21 50.31 -43.83
CA VAL A 414 67.61 50.38 -43.40
C VAL A 414 68.58 50.39 -44.60
N LYS A 415 68.19 49.90 -45.81
CA LYS A 415 69.01 49.96 -47.04
C LYS A 415 68.86 51.26 -47.78
N GLN A 416 67.88 52.13 -47.41
CA GLN A 416 67.70 53.47 -48.03
C GLN A 416 68.28 54.61 -47.20
N LEU A 417 68.81 54.36 -46.01
CA LEU A 417 69.64 55.24 -45.21
C LEU A 417 71.12 54.89 -45.44
#